data_1678fde4efd80c32e6ebbc7225a30e71
#
_entry.id   1678fde4efd80c32e6ebbc7225a30e71
#
_cell.length_a   1.000
_cell.length_b   1.000
_cell.length_c   1.000
_cell.angle_alpha   90.00
_cell.angle_beta   90.00
_cell.angle_gamma   90.00
#
_symmetry.space_group_name_H-M   'P 1'
#
loop_
_entity.id
_entity.type
_entity.pdbx_description
1 polymer ?
#
loop_
_entity_poly.entity_id
_entity_poly.type
_entity_poly.pdbx_seq_one_letter_code
_entity_poly.pdbx_strand_id
1 'polypeptide(L)'
;MKNFSYIIPNFRIVYFLLVILLTSFLIVPKTYASDHHEDIDLFKLFLRVFTEAEKKYVDEIDKDQLMDSALKGMLNSLDPYSTYLSEKDFEEMDIDTKGFYGGLGLEVTLDDNGFVRIVSPIDDTPGSRAGLISGDYITGINGEDVYGMSLDEAVDRMRGYANTSIILTIYRDGDDAPFDVEIVREIIQIKPVKFELLEDNIGYIRIS
;
A
#
# COMPACT_ATOMS: atom_id res chain seq x y z
N MET A 1 78.01 -17.09 -31.35
CA MET A 1 78.22 -15.94 -30.45
C MET A 1 77.15 -14.92 -30.75
N LYS A 2 76.13 -14.80 -29.86
CA LYS A 2 75.02 -13.84 -30.01
C LYS A 2 75.39 -12.58 -29.23
N ASN A 3 75.57 -11.49 -29.93
CA ASN A 3 75.78 -10.17 -29.34
C ASN A 3 74.45 -9.66 -28.69
N PHE A 4 74.45 -9.58 -27.38
CA PHE A 4 73.42 -8.91 -26.61
C PHE A 4 73.75 -7.40 -26.55
N SER A 5 73.11 -6.60 -27.39
CA SER A 5 73.19 -5.15 -27.30
C SER A 5 72.27 -4.71 -26.16
N TYR A 6 72.84 -4.26 -25.06
CA TYR A 6 72.09 -3.56 -24.00
C TYR A 6 71.70 -2.15 -24.50
N ILE A 7 70.40 -1.98 -24.75
CA ILE A 7 69.81 -0.66 -25.01
C ILE A 7 69.80 0.10 -23.67
N ILE A 8 70.77 1.00 -23.49
CA ILE A 8 70.76 1.92 -22.34
C ILE A 8 69.67 2.93 -22.58
N PRO A 9 68.58 2.98 -21.78
CA PRO A 9 67.52 3.97 -22.00
C PRO A 9 68.10 5.36 -21.76
N ASN A 10 67.78 6.28 -22.68
CA ASN A 10 68.25 7.67 -22.61
C ASN A 10 67.82 8.25 -21.25
N PHE A 11 68.75 8.66 -20.41
CA PHE A 11 68.54 9.19 -19.06
C PHE A 11 67.46 10.29 -19.01
N ARG A 12 67.32 11.03 -20.09
CA ARG A 12 66.27 12.05 -20.29
C ARG A 12 64.85 11.45 -20.36
N ILE A 13 64.69 10.26 -20.98
CA ILE A 13 63.39 9.60 -21.10
C ILE A 13 63.00 9.03 -19.74
N VAL A 14 63.94 8.44 -19.01
CA VAL A 14 63.68 7.91 -17.66
C VAL A 14 63.28 9.02 -16.68
N TYR A 15 63.96 10.17 -16.77
CA TYR A 15 63.62 11.34 -15.96
C TYR A 15 62.24 11.90 -16.30
N PHE A 16 61.85 11.94 -17.58
CA PHE A 16 60.53 12.42 -18.03
C PHE A 16 59.43 11.49 -17.58
N LEU A 17 59.61 10.18 -17.65
CA LEU A 17 58.69 9.19 -17.15
C LEU A 17 58.54 9.27 -15.61
N LEU A 18 59.62 9.52 -14.89
CA LEU A 18 59.61 9.67 -13.45
C LEU A 18 58.86 10.95 -13.00
N VAL A 19 59.01 12.06 -13.74
CA VAL A 19 58.26 13.30 -13.52
C VAL A 19 56.75 13.09 -13.80
N ILE A 20 56.38 12.36 -14.87
CA ILE A 20 55.00 12.07 -15.20
C ILE A 20 54.39 11.15 -14.11
N LEU A 21 55.14 10.16 -13.62
CA LEU A 21 54.70 9.30 -12.54
C LEU A 21 54.52 10.09 -11.23
N LEU A 22 55.40 11.02 -10.92
CA LEU A 22 55.32 11.87 -9.73
C LEU A 22 54.16 12.87 -9.80
N THR A 23 53.88 13.42 -10.98
CA THR A 23 52.74 14.35 -11.18
C THR A 23 51.40 13.62 -11.19
N SER A 24 51.33 12.36 -11.69
CA SER A 24 50.12 11.57 -11.62
C SER A 24 49.73 11.18 -10.20
N PHE A 25 50.69 11.08 -9.27
CA PHE A 25 50.44 10.83 -7.87
C PHE A 25 49.96 12.07 -7.10
N LEU A 26 50.17 13.28 -7.63
CA LEU A 26 49.69 14.55 -7.05
C LEU A 26 48.26 14.91 -7.48
N ILE A 27 47.72 14.24 -8.52
CA ILE A 27 46.34 14.39 -8.97
C ILE A 27 45.53 13.29 -8.27
N VAL A 28 45.50 13.30 -6.95
CA VAL A 28 44.45 12.56 -6.19
C VAL A 28 43.14 13.29 -6.50
N PRO A 29 42.17 12.66 -7.19
CA PRO A 29 40.86 13.27 -7.28
C PRO A 29 40.38 13.49 -5.83
N LYS A 30 40.04 14.74 -5.50
CA LYS A 30 39.27 15.00 -4.29
C LYS A 30 38.01 14.18 -4.45
N THR A 31 38.00 12.94 -3.93
CA THR A 31 36.77 12.23 -3.59
C THR A 31 36.05 13.21 -2.69
N TYR A 32 34.92 13.72 -3.16
CA TYR A 32 33.94 14.35 -2.32
C TYR A 32 33.48 13.22 -1.36
N ALA A 33 34.15 13.09 -0.23
CA ALA A 33 33.54 12.47 0.92
C ALA A 33 32.35 13.38 1.23
N SER A 34 31.17 13.03 0.76
CA SER A 34 29.95 13.67 1.18
C SER A 34 29.96 13.64 2.71
N ASP A 35 29.53 14.71 3.30
CA ASP A 35 29.62 14.93 4.74
C ASP A 35 28.63 13.98 5.45
N HIS A 36 28.99 12.69 5.51
CA HIS A 36 28.19 11.64 6.16
C HIS A 36 27.96 11.91 7.66
N HIS A 37 28.70 12.84 8.23
CA HIS A 37 28.51 13.22 9.64
C HIS A 37 27.21 14.01 9.85
N GLU A 38 26.87 14.90 8.95
CA GLU A 38 25.65 15.72 9.05
C GLU A 38 24.40 14.87 8.86
N ASP A 39 24.42 13.96 7.88
CA ASP A 39 23.33 13.01 7.64
C ASP A 39 23.10 12.08 8.84
N ILE A 40 24.20 11.59 9.45
CA ILE A 40 24.13 10.74 10.64
C ILE A 40 23.51 11.48 11.83
N ASP A 41 23.84 12.76 12.01
CA ASP A 41 23.31 13.53 13.14
C ASP A 41 21.82 13.88 12.96
N LEU A 42 21.36 14.12 11.72
CA LEU A 42 19.95 14.24 11.40
C LEU A 42 19.19 12.95 11.68
N PHE A 43 19.78 11.81 11.32
CA PHE A 43 19.16 10.50 11.60
C PHE A 43 19.08 10.21 13.10
N LYS A 44 20.10 10.56 13.87
CA LYS A 44 20.08 10.45 15.33
C LYS A 44 19.02 11.36 15.96
N LEU A 45 18.85 12.57 15.43
CA LEU A 45 17.80 13.48 15.88
C LEU A 45 16.42 12.87 15.63
N PHE A 46 16.16 12.34 14.43
CA PHE A 46 14.92 11.67 14.11
C PHE A 46 14.63 10.51 15.07
N LEU A 47 15.58 9.59 15.26
CA LEU A 47 15.44 8.45 16.18
C LEU A 47 15.19 8.90 17.63
N ARG A 48 15.84 9.98 18.05
CA ARG A 48 15.64 10.54 19.40
C ARG A 48 14.20 11.06 19.56
N VAL A 49 13.71 11.83 18.60
CA VAL A 49 12.33 12.36 18.62
C VAL A 49 11.33 11.22 18.63
N PHE A 50 11.51 10.23 17.76
CA PHE A 50 10.67 9.05 17.66
C PHE A 50 10.60 8.28 18.99
N THR A 51 11.78 8.01 19.60
CA THR A 51 11.89 7.27 20.87
C THR A 51 11.30 8.08 22.05
N GLU A 52 11.47 9.41 22.05
CA GLU A 52 10.90 10.26 23.08
C GLU A 52 9.37 10.35 22.96
N ALA A 53 8.85 10.39 21.75
CA ALA A 53 7.41 10.33 21.51
C ALA A 53 6.84 8.99 22.06
N GLU A 54 7.41 7.86 21.68
CA GLU A 54 7.02 6.54 22.18
C GLU A 54 7.00 6.44 23.70
N LYS A 55 8.01 7.02 24.38
CA LYS A 55 8.17 6.88 25.83
C LYS A 55 7.35 7.86 26.67
N LYS A 56 7.03 9.03 26.11
CA LYS A 56 6.47 10.15 26.90
C LYS A 56 5.06 10.52 26.49
N TYR A 57 4.53 9.96 25.43
CA TYR A 57 3.12 10.20 25.10
C TYR A 57 2.21 9.56 26.13
N VAL A 58 1.03 10.15 26.33
CA VAL A 58 0.11 9.77 27.41
C VAL A 58 -0.59 8.44 27.12
N ASP A 59 -0.85 8.17 25.84
CA ASP A 59 -1.51 6.93 25.39
C ASP A 59 -0.49 5.98 24.73
N GLU A 60 -0.87 4.73 24.58
CA GLU A 60 -0.07 3.74 23.85
C GLU A 60 0.03 4.14 22.37
N ILE A 61 1.25 4.17 21.83
CA ILE A 61 1.52 4.56 20.44
C ILE A 61 1.73 3.31 19.60
N ASP A 62 0.99 3.22 18.51
CA ASP A 62 1.31 2.33 17.41
C ASP A 62 2.56 2.85 16.68
N LYS A 63 3.66 2.10 16.74
CA LYS A 63 4.95 2.49 16.16
C LYS A 63 4.93 2.49 14.64
N ASP A 64 4.19 1.57 14.04
CA ASP A 64 4.09 1.44 12.59
C ASP A 64 3.30 2.63 12.05
N GLN A 65 2.18 2.98 12.67
CA GLN A 65 1.41 4.17 12.34
C GLN A 65 2.21 5.47 12.53
N LEU A 66 3.00 5.57 13.60
CA LEU A 66 3.87 6.73 13.83
C LEU A 66 4.95 6.84 12.75
N MET A 67 5.56 5.72 12.35
CA MET A 67 6.56 5.68 11.28
C MET A 67 5.95 6.07 9.93
N ASP A 68 4.81 5.51 9.58
CA ASP A 68 4.08 5.83 8.34
C ASP A 68 3.75 7.32 8.26
N SER A 69 3.29 7.90 9.38
CA SER A 69 3.00 9.33 9.48
C SER A 69 4.25 10.19 9.27
N ALA A 70 5.40 9.76 9.80
CA ALA A 70 6.67 10.46 9.63
C ALA A 70 7.14 10.40 8.15
N LEU A 71 7.03 9.23 7.51
CA LEU A 71 7.38 9.03 6.09
C LEU A 71 6.45 9.84 5.17
N LYS A 72 5.13 9.82 5.44
CA LYS A 72 4.14 10.65 4.73
C LYS A 72 4.47 12.14 4.86
N GLY A 73 4.76 12.61 6.08
CA GLY A 73 5.12 14.00 6.34
C GLY A 73 6.40 14.43 5.60
N MET A 74 7.41 13.58 5.59
CA MET A 74 8.67 13.82 4.90
C MET A 74 8.47 13.97 3.38
N LEU A 75 7.77 13.04 2.75
CA LEU A 75 7.55 13.08 1.30
C LEU A 75 6.59 14.18 0.87
N ASN A 76 5.52 14.41 1.62
CA ASN A 76 4.57 15.51 1.34
C ASN A 76 5.22 16.91 1.45
N SER A 77 6.37 17.03 2.14
CA SER A 77 7.13 18.28 2.20
C SER A 77 7.87 18.62 0.91
N LEU A 78 8.04 17.67 0.00
CA LEU A 78 8.75 17.87 -1.27
C LEU A 78 7.85 18.56 -2.30
N ASP A 79 6.68 17.99 -2.55
CA ASP A 79 5.68 18.52 -3.48
C ASP A 79 4.29 17.91 -3.20
N PRO A 80 3.19 18.45 -3.81
CA PRO A 80 1.84 17.94 -3.60
C PRO A 80 1.56 16.53 -4.15
N TYR A 81 2.46 15.99 -4.97
CA TYR A 81 2.28 14.71 -5.65
C TYR A 81 3.15 13.60 -5.03
N SER A 82 4.10 13.98 -4.15
CA SER A 82 4.99 13.04 -3.48
C SER A 82 4.38 12.61 -2.16
N THR A 83 4.08 11.32 -2.01
CA THR A 83 3.58 10.75 -0.76
C THR A 83 4.16 9.36 -0.53
N TYR A 84 4.20 8.94 0.73
CA TYR A 84 4.47 7.57 1.10
C TYR A 84 3.14 6.79 1.13
N LEU A 85 3.13 5.64 0.50
CA LEU A 85 2.02 4.69 0.60
C LEU A 85 2.47 3.54 1.49
N SER A 86 1.71 3.25 2.54
CA SER A 86 1.86 1.99 3.26
C SER A 86 1.47 0.82 2.35
N GLU A 87 1.74 -0.40 2.76
CA GLU A 87 1.32 -1.59 2.00
C GLU A 87 -0.19 -1.57 1.72
N LYS A 88 -0.98 -1.21 2.74
CA LYS A 88 -2.43 -1.07 2.64
C LYS A 88 -2.85 0.04 1.66
N ASP A 89 -2.28 1.24 1.79
CA ASP A 89 -2.60 2.37 0.90
C ASP A 89 -2.23 2.04 -0.56
N PHE A 90 -1.13 1.28 -0.75
CA PHE A 90 -0.70 0.84 -2.08
C PHE A 90 -1.67 -0.18 -2.68
N GLU A 91 -2.14 -1.16 -1.88
CA GLU A 91 -3.14 -2.13 -2.33
C GLU A 91 -4.46 -1.44 -2.69
N GLU A 92 -4.92 -0.48 -1.89
CA GLU A 92 -6.12 0.31 -2.19
C GLU A 92 -5.98 1.10 -3.49
N MET A 93 -4.85 1.79 -3.67
CA MET A 93 -4.58 2.52 -4.92
C MET A 93 -4.47 1.60 -6.13
N ASP A 94 -3.92 0.40 -5.97
CA ASP A 94 -3.82 -0.62 -7.03
C ASP A 94 -5.21 -1.13 -7.42
N ILE A 95 -6.09 -1.34 -6.43
CA ILE A 95 -7.50 -1.69 -6.64
C ILE A 95 -8.23 -0.58 -7.43
N ASP A 96 -8.10 0.66 -6.99
CA ASP A 96 -8.74 1.82 -7.64
C ASP A 96 -8.25 2.00 -9.08
N THR A 97 -6.95 1.76 -9.30
CA THR A 97 -6.34 1.90 -10.63
C THR A 97 -6.73 0.75 -11.56
N LYS A 98 -6.75 -0.49 -11.06
CA LYS A 98 -7.10 -1.67 -11.84
C LYS A 98 -8.61 -1.86 -11.99
N GLY A 99 -9.38 -1.32 -11.05
CA GLY A 99 -10.84 -1.44 -11.02
C GLY A 99 -11.35 -2.84 -10.68
N PHE A 100 -10.53 -3.67 -10.02
CA PHE A 100 -10.98 -4.98 -9.55
C PHE A 100 -10.28 -5.39 -8.24
N TYR A 101 -10.99 -6.13 -7.39
CA TYR A 101 -10.49 -6.67 -6.12
C TYR A 101 -11.13 -8.01 -5.79
N GLY A 102 -10.50 -8.78 -4.91
CA GLY A 102 -11.07 -10.02 -4.40
C GLY A 102 -12.00 -9.75 -3.22
N GLY A 103 -13.27 -10.18 -3.34
CA GLY A 103 -14.26 -9.90 -2.29
C GLY A 103 -15.64 -10.49 -2.58
N LEU A 104 -16.66 -9.89 -1.97
CA LEU A 104 -18.03 -10.36 -1.99
C LEU A 104 -18.95 -9.53 -2.90
N GLY A 105 -18.52 -8.33 -3.26
CA GLY A 105 -19.35 -7.39 -4.04
C GLY A 105 -20.50 -6.81 -3.23
N LEU A 106 -20.21 -6.33 -2.03
CA LEU A 106 -21.16 -5.67 -1.14
C LEU A 106 -20.74 -4.23 -0.92
N GLU A 107 -21.68 -3.31 -1.05
CA GLU A 107 -21.54 -1.95 -0.56
C GLU A 107 -22.05 -1.92 0.89
N VAL A 108 -21.20 -1.50 1.82
CA VAL A 108 -21.48 -1.51 3.26
C VAL A 108 -21.24 -0.14 3.88
N THR A 109 -21.89 0.09 5.03
CA THR A 109 -21.71 1.30 5.84
C THR A 109 -21.80 0.93 7.31
N LEU A 110 -21.32 1.80 8.20
CA LEU A 110 -21.69 1.73 9.62
C LEU A 110 -22.97 2.53 9.85
N ASP A 111 -23.89 1.97 10.62
CA ASP A 111 -25.03 2.72 11.13
C ASP A 111 -24.67 3.54 12.37
N ASP A 112 -25.61 4.37 12.84
CA ASP A 112 -25.42 5.25 14.01
C ASP A 112 -25.14 4.46 15.32
N ASN A 113 -25.40 3.17 15.34
CA ASN A 113 -25.20 2.29 16.50
C ASN A 113 -23.88 1.49 16.39
N GLY A 114 -23.11 1.67 15.32
CA GLY A 114 -21.83 0.99 15.10
C GLY A 114 -21.97 -0.43 14.52
N PHE A 115 -23.09 -0.77 13.88
CA PHE A 115 -23.28 -2.04 13.17
C PHE A 115 -22.93 -1.87 11.68
N VAL A 116 -22.29 -2.91 11.13
CA VAL A 116 -22.01 -2.96 9.68
C VAL A 116 -23.30 -3.34 8.95
N ARG A 117 -23.78 -2.45 8.09
CA ARG A 117 -25.02 -2.61 7.33
C ARG A 117 -24.75 -2.68 5.84
N ILE A 118 -25.42 -3.62 5.16
CA ILE A 118 -25.39 -3.73 3.70
C ILE A 118 -26.28 -2.62 3.10
N VAL A 119 -25.65 -1.70 2.37
CA VAL A 119 -26.35 -0.68 1.58
C VAL A 119 -26.95 -1.32 0.35
N SER A 120 -26.12 -2.07 -0.40
CA SER A 120 -26.53 -2.74 -1.63
C SER A 120 -25.56 -3.87 -1.99
N PRO A 121 -26.02 -5.07 -2.34
CA PRO A 121 -25.18 -6.02 -3.06
C PRO A 121 -25.02 -5.52 -4.53
N ILE A 122 -23.82 -5.71 -5.07
CA ILE A 122 -23.53 -5.42 -6.47
C ILE A 122 -24.09 -6.58 -7.33
N ASP A 123 -24.79 -6.26 -8.40
CA ASP A 123 -25.37 -7.25 -9.30
C ASP A 123 -24.32 -8.25 -9.81
N ASP A 124 -24.71 -9.52 -9.94
CA ASP A 124 -23.88 -10.61 -10.46
C ASP A 124 -22.63 -10.94 -9.61
N THR A 125 -22.58 -10.50 -8.35
CA THR A 125 -21.47 -10.78 -7.42
C THR A 125 -21.81 -11.93 -6.45
N PRO A 126 -20.83 -12.50 -5.76
CA PRO A 126 -21.05 -13.55 -4.78
C PRO A 126 -22.07 -13.19 -3.69
N GLY A 127 -22.01 -11.97 -3.16
CA GLY A 127 -22.95 -11.49 -2.13
C GLY A 127 -24.38 -11.42 -2.63
N SER A 128 -24.58 -10.93 -3.86
CA SER A 128 -25.90 -10.91 -4.52
C SER A 128 -26.43 -12.33 -4.75
N ARG A 129 -25.61 -13.24 -5.26
CA ARG A 129 -25.99 -14.65 -5.50
C ARG A 129 -26.25 -15.42 -4.22
N ALA A 130 -25.63 -15.04 -3.11
CA ALA A 130 -25.89 -15.63 -1.80
C ALA A 130 -27.19 -15.17 -1.15
N GLY A 131 -27.94 -14.28 -1.80
CA GLY A 131 -29.24 -13.80 -1.34
C GLY A 131 -29.17 -12.73 -0.24
N LEU A 132 -28.02 -12.04 -0.13
CA LEU A 132 -27.91 -10.84 0.70
C LEU A 132 -28.68 -9.69 0.06
N ILE A 133 -29.30 -8.85 0.88
CA ILE A 133 -30.13 -7.73 0.43
C ILE A 133 -29.75 -6.44 1.14
N SER A 134 -30.20 -5.33 0.57
CA SER A 134 -30.11 -4.01 1.24
C SER A 134 -30.85 -4.05 2.58
N GLY A 135 -30.21 -3.52 3.61
CA GLY A 135 -30.74 -3.47 4.98
C GLY A 135 -30.27 -4.61 5.88
N ASP A 136 -29.67 -5.67 5.34
CA ASP A 136 -29.05 -6.72 6.16
C ASP A 136 -27.93 -6.15 7.04
N TYR A 137 -27.80 -6.65 8.26
CA TYR A 137 -26.71 -6.34 9.17
C TYR A 137 -25.72 -7.49 9.22
N ILE A 138 -24.45 -7.20 9.06
CA ILE A 138 -23.37 -8.16 9.28
C ILE A 138 -23.01 -8.08 10.76
N THR A 139 -23.30 -9.14 11.51
CA THR A 139 -23.04 -9.21 12.94
C THR A 139 -21.81 -10.02 13.28
N GLY A 140 -21.35 -10.88 12.34
CA GLY A 140 -20.14 -11.67 12.52
C GLY A 140 -19.46 -12.00 11.21
N ILE A 141 -18.14 -12.19 11.27
CA ILE A 141 -17.29 -12.63 10.17
C ILE A 141 -16.44 -13.79 10.65
N ASN A 142 -16.58 -14.97 10.03
CA ASN A 142 -15.89 -16.20 10.41
C ASN A 142 -16.07 -16.58 11.90
N GLY A 143 -17.21 -16.27 12.47
CA GLY A 143 -17.55 -16.53 13.88
C GLY A 143 -17.02 -15.49 14.88
N GLU A 144 -16.36 -14.44 14.42
CA GLU A 144 -15.97 -13.31 15.24
C GLU A 144 -17.01 -12.18 15.12
N ASP A 145 -17.38 -11.58 16.26
CA ASP A 145 -18.30 -10.45 16.32
C ASP A 145 -17.64 -9.21 15.67
N VAL A 146 -18.41 -8.48 14.86
CA VAL A 146 -17.95 -7.26 14.19
C VAL A 146 -18.45 -5.98 14.88
N TYR A 147 -19.21 -6.09 15.95
CA TYR A 147 -19.70 -4.92 16.66
C TYR A 147 -18.55 -4.05 17.20
N GLY A 148 -18.60 -2.77 16.89
CA GLY A 148 -17.57 -1.80 17.33
C GLY A 148 -16.29 -1.79 16.50
N MET A 149 -16.19 -2.62 15.46
CA MET A 149 -15.10 -2.49 14.47
C MET A 149 -15.27 -1.21 13.64
N SER A 150 -14.17 -0.69 13.13
CA SER A 150 -14.25 0.33 12.09
C SER A 150 -14.77 -0.27 10.78
N LEU A 151 -15.32 0.58 9.91
CA LEU A 151 -15.78 0.11 8.59
C LEU A 151 -14.65 -0.49 7.77
N ASP A 152 -13.47 0.14 7.81
CA ASP A 152 -12.28 -0.32 7.09
C ASP A 152 -11.83 -1.70 7.58
N GLU A 153 -11.83 -1.93 8.90
CA GLU A 153 -11.47 -3.24 9.46
C GLU A 153 -12.46 -4.33 9.02
N ALA A 154 -13.76 -4.04 9.03
CA ALA A 154 -14.77 -4.98 8.57
C ALA A 154 -14.63 -5.27 7.07
N VAL A 155 -14.37 -4.25 6.25
CA VAL A 155 -14.13 -4.39 4.81
C VAL A 155 -12.87 -5.21 4.54
N ASP A 156 -11.76 -4.94 5.23
CA ASP A 156 -10.52 -5.70 5.09
C ASP A 156 -10.71 -7.18 5.41
N ARG A 157 -11.49 -7.52 6.44
CA ARG A 157 -11.82 -8.91 6.76
C ARG A 157 -12.73 -9.57 5.72
N MET A 158 -13.61 -8.81 5.08
CA MET A 158 -14.46 -9.31 3.99
C MET A 158 -13.71 -9.49 2.67
N ARG A 159 -12.70 -8.67 2.39
CA ARG A 159 -11.79 -8.81 1.26
C ARG A 159 -10.91 -10.05 1.40
N GLY A 160 -10.25 -10.46 0.34
CA GLY A 160 -9.29 -11.56 0.33
C GLY A 160 -9.15 -12.19 -1.04
N TYR A 161 -8.29 -13.19 -1.12
CA TYR A 161 -8.02 -13.87 -2.40
C TYR A 161 -9.28 -14.52 -2.98
N ALA A 162 -9.47 -14.39 -4.29
CA ALA A 162 -10.52 -15.10 -4.99
C ALA A 162 -10.42 -16.62 -4.76
N ASN A 163 -11.57 -17.28 -4.75
CA ASN A 163 -11.74 -18.70 -4.45
C ASN A 163 -11.47 -19.10 -2.98
N THR A 164 -11.43 -18.14 -2.05
CA THR A 164 -11.43 -18.42 -0.61
C THR A 164 -12.83 -18.25 -0.05
N SER A 165 -13.23 -19.10 0.91
CA SER A 165 -14.54 -18.99 1.60
C SER A 165 -14.47 -18.02 2.77
N ILE A 166 -15.62 -17.42 3.04
CA ILE A 166 -15.90 -16.61 4.24
C ILE A 166 -17.31 -16.93 4.73
N ILE A 167 -17.51 -16.88 6.03
CA ILE A 167 -18.84 -17.03 6.65
C ILE A 167 -19.23 -15.68 7.22
N LEU A 168 -20.37 -15.14 6.77
CA LEU A 168 -20.98 -13.96 7.35
C LEU A 168 -22.17 -14.37 8.22
N THR A 169 -22.22 -13.89 9.45
CA THR A 169 -23.41 -13.98 10.29
C THR A 169 -24.26 -12.74 10.04
N ILE A 170 -25.47 -12.96 9.53
CA ILE A 170 -26.40 -11.92 9.07
C ILE A 170 -27.57 -11.82 10.02
N TYR A 171 -27.92 -10.59 10.41
CA TYR A 171 -29.22 -10.28 11.02
C TYR A 171 -30.05 -9.50 10.00
N ARG A 172 -31.27 -9.96 9.78
CA ARG A 172 -32.25 -9.35 8.86
C ARG A 172 -33.50 -8.97 9.61
N ASP A 173 -33.96 -7.75 9.40
CA ASP A 173 -35.20 -7.29 10.00
C ASP A 173 -36.39 -8.17 9.58
N GLY A 174 -37.09 -8.71 10.56
CA GLY A 174 -38.21 -9.62 10.34
C GLY A 174 -37.89 -11.10 10.52
N ASP A 175 -36.63 -11.45 10.66
CA ASP A 175 -36.22 -12.82 10.99
C ASP A 175 -36.11 -13.00 12.52
N ASP A 176 -36.40 -14.20 13.00
CA ASP A 176 -36.41 -14.51 14.44
C ASP A 176 -35.00 -14.58 15.05
N ALA A 177 -33.97 -14.87 14.25
CA ALA A 177 -32.57 -15.00 14.68
C ALA A 177 -31.58 -14.75 13.54
N PRO A 178 -30.33 -14.36 13.87
CA PRO A 178 -29.25 -14.30 12.89
C PRO A 178 -29.00 -15.67 12.23
N PHE A 179 -28.52 -15.64 10.98
CA PHE A 179 -28.17 -16.81 10.20
C PHE A 179 -26.84 -16.68 9.53
N ASP A 180 -26.16 -17.82 9.30
CA ASP A 180 -24.86 -17.83 8.65
C ASP A 180 -25.01 -18.03 7.15
N VAL A 181 -24.20 -17.29 6.39
CA VAL A 181 -24.09 -17.36 4.93
C VAL A 181 -22.64 -17.62 4.55
N GLU A 182 -22.36 -18.78 3.98
CA GLU A 182 -21.04 -19.06 3.41
C GLU A 182 -20.95 -18.53 2.00
N ILE A 183 -19.91 -17.74 1.72
CA ILE A 183 -19.72 -17.09 0.43
C ILE A 183 -18.28 -17.34 -0.02
N VAL A 184 -18.11 -17.72 -1.29
CA VAL A 184 -16.79 -17.82 -1.91
C VAL A 184 -16.45 -16.48 -2.55
N ARG A 185 -15.30 -15.91 -2.16
CA ARG A 185 -14.83 -14.66 -2.74
C ARG A 185 -14.49 -14.81 -4.21
N GLU A 186 -14.80 -13.80 -4.99
CA GLU A 186 -14.46 -13.72 -6.42
C GLU A 186 -13.74 -12.40 -6.74
N ILE A 187 -13.20 -12.30 -7.94
CA ILE A 187 -12.74 -11.03 -8.47
C ILE A 187 -13.95 -10.15 -8.78
N ILE A 188 -14.11 -9.08 -8.03
CA ILE A 188 -15.17 -8.08 -8.23
C ILE A 188 -14.62 -7.02 -9.18
N GLN A 189 -15.27 -6.86 -10.33
CA GLN A 189 -14.93 -5.81 -11.28
C GLN A 189 -15.89 -4.65 -11.11
N ILE A 190 -15.34 -3.48 -10.79
CA ILE A 190 -16.10 -2.24 -10.73
C ILE A 190 -16.42 -1.82 -12.18
N LYS A 191 -17.70 -1.80 -12.53
CA LYS A 191 -18.18 -1.33 -13.83
C LYS A 191 -18.92 -0.02 -13.63
N PRO A 192 -18.22 1.12 -13.66
CA PRO A 192 -18.84 2.43 -13.40
C PRO A 192 -19.84 2.85 -14.47
N VAL A 193 -19.80 2.21 -15.63
CA VAL A 193 -20.73 2.48 -16.73
C VAL A 193 -21.36 1.18 -17.21
N LYS A 194 -22.68 1.11 -17.14
CA LYS A 194 -23.48 0.06 -17.79
C LYS A 194 -24.24 0.68 -18.97
N PHE A 195 -24.33 -0.03 -20.07
CA PHE A 195 -25.13 0.41 -21.19
C PHE A 195 -26.01 -0.74 -21.70
N GLU A 196 -27.20 -0.43 -22.11
CA GLU A 196 -28.17 -1.36 -22.64
C GLU A 196 -28.94 -0.71 -23.81
N LEU A 197 -29.23 -1.50 -24.82
CA LEU A 197 -30.11 -1.07 -25.88
C LEU A 197 -31.52 -1.62 -25.59
N LEU A 198 -32.41 -0.72 -25.23
CA LEU A 198 -33.83 -1.04 -24.99
C LEU A 198 -34.57 -1.21 -26.31
N GLU A 199 -35.85 -1.65 -26.24
CA GLU A 199 -36.75 -1.68 -27.39
C GLU A 199 -36.84 -0.29 -28.04
N ASP A 200 -37.16 -0.24 -29.31
CA ASP A 200 -37.22 0.99 -30.12
C ASP A 200 -35.89 1.72 -30.36
N ASN A 201 -34.74 1.02 -30.26
CA ASN A 201 -33.41 1.58 -30.45
C ASN A 201 -33.06 2.70 -29.42
N ILE A 202 -33.66 2.66 -28.26
CA ILE A 202 -33.33 3.59 -27.16
C ILE A 202 -32.07 3.09 -26.41
N GLY A 203 -31.01 3.88 -26.42
CA GLY A 203 -29.80 3.60 -25.62
C GLY A 203 -30.02 4.02 -24.15
N TYR A 204 -29.84 3.08 -23.22
CA TYR A 204 -29.81 3.35 -21.78
C TYR A 204 -28.37 3.31 -21.29
N ILE A 205 -27.92 4.37 -20.61
CA ILE A 205 -26.61 4.44 -19.98
C ILE A 205 -26.82 4.74 -18.49
N ARG A 206 -26.25 3.89 -17.63
CA ARG A 206 -26.19 4.08 -16.19
C ARG A 206 -24.75 4.30 -15.79
N ILE A 207 -24.50 5.40 -15.09
CA ILE A 207 -23.21 5.72 -14.44
C ILE A 207 -23.44 5.58 -12.92
N SER A 208 -22.63 4.78 -12.26
CA SER A 208 -22.71 4.50 -10.82
C SER A 208 -21.36 4.67 -10.16
#